data_26d1ad8d90fe0563e04fc0d951ccf065
#
_entry.id   26d1ad8d90fe0563e04fc0d951ccf065
#
_cell.length_a   1.000
_cell.length_b   1.000
_cell.length_c   1.000
_cell.angle_alpha   90.00
_cell.angle_beta   90.00
_cell.angle_gamma   90.00
#
_symmetry.space_group_name_H-M   'P 1'
#
loop_
_entity.id
_entity.type
_entity.pdbx_description
1 polymer ?
#
loop_
_entity_poly.entity_id
_entity_poly.type
_entity_poly.pdbx_seq_one_letter_code
_entity_poly.pdbx_strand_id
1 'polypeptide(L)'
;SNVVCQVINTDPEFYWLPSYIERALLRAIWYPSTVASVSRYCKEIIRQALEKSADNTESLPFRLHDFGARGASSQETVALGSLAHLVNFAGTDSMTALIATSRWYQMGDDMPAFSIPAAEHSTMTAWGRDGETAAFHNMIEQFGGEDKAFSVVSDSYDLWNAIDNIWGD
;
A
#
# COMPACT_ATOMS: atom_id res chain seq x y z
N SER A 1 29.12 -3.58 0.63
CA SER A 1 28.34 -2.33 0.51
C SER A 1 28.55 -1.75 -0.86
N ASN A 2 27.49 -1.36 -1.55
CA ASN A 2 27.57 -0.71 -2.86
C ASN A 2 27.29 0.78 -2.72
N VAL A 3 27.98 1.59 -3.49
CA VAL A 3 27.71 3.03 -3.60
C VAL A 3 26.46 3.20 -4.48
N VAL A 4 25.41 3.81 -3.93
CA VAL A 4 24.15 4.06 -4.65
C VAL A 4 24.02 5.53 -5.07
N CYS A 5 24.74 6.43 -4.44
CA CYS A 5 24.75 7.85 -4.73
C CYS A 5 26.09 8.47 -4.32
N GLN A 6 26.55 9.44 -5.09
CA GLN A 6 27.73 10.24 -4.79
C GLN A 6 27.41 11.71 -5.01
N VAL A 7 27.78 12.56 -4.05
CA VAL A 7 27.66 14.02 -4.15
C VAL A 7 29.06 14.61 -4.13
N ILE A 8 29.41 15.33 -5.20
CA ILE A 8 30.72 15.94 -5.36
C ILE A 8 30.54 17.46 -5.44
N ASN A 9 31.23 18.19 -4.56
CA ASN A 9 31.28 19.63 -4.67
C ASN A 9 32.25 20.02 -5.80
N THR A 10 31.80 20.87 -6.70
CA THR A 10 32.63 21.38 -7.84
C THR A 10 33.05 22.82 -7.68
N ASP A 11 32.55 23.53 -6.65
CA ASP A 11 32.91 24.93 -6.37
C ASP A 11 33.58 25.02 -5.00
N PRO A 12 34.88 25.44 -4.94
CA PRO A 12 35.61 25.55 -3.69
C PRO A 12 35.00 26.50 -2.66
N GLU A 13 34.20 27.48 -3.09
CA GLU A 13 33.54 28.41 -2.15
C GLU A 13 32.41 27.71 -1.37
N PHE A 14 31.86 26.62 -1.92
CA PHE A 14 30.76 25.84 -1.31
C PHE A 14 31.24 24.48 -0.76
N TYR A 15 32.49 24.38 -0.31
CA TYR A 15 33.08 23.14 0.23
C TYR A 15 32.24 22.49 1.35
N TRP A 16 31.50 23.29 2.09
CA TRP A 16 30.62 22.87 3.19
C TRP A 16 29.26 22.27 2.71
N LEU A 17 28.88 22.52 1.47
CA LEU A 17 27.54 22.20 0.95
C LEU A 17 27.19 20.69 0.97
N PRO A 18 28.11 19.77 0.60
CA PRO A 18 27.79 18.32 0.64
C PRO A 18 27.42 17.86 2.04
N SER A 19 28.15 18.29 3.08
CA SER A 19 27.81 17.95 4.46
C SER A 19 26.51 18.58 4.94
N TYR A 20 26.19 19.77 4.45
CA TYR A 20 24.96 20.46 4.80
C TYR A 20 23.72 19.77 4.24
N ILE A 21 23.76 19.33 2.98
CA ILE A 21 22.62 18.68 2.31
C ILE A 21 22.50 17.19 2.63
N GLU A 22 23.53 16.56 3.20
CA GLU A 22 23.57 15.12 3.48
C GLU A 22 22.30 14.62 4.19
N ARG A 23 21.88 15.30 5.26
CA ARG A 23 20.73 14.89 6.05
C ARG A 23 19.41 14.96 5.26
N ALA A 24 19.26 16.00 4.45
CA ALA A 24 18.08 16.15 3.60
C ALA A 24 18.04 15.04 2.53
N LEU A 25 19.19 14.77 1.91
CA LEU A 25 19.34 13.74 0.89
C LEU A 25 19.09 12.34 1.46
N LEU A 26 19.73 12.01 2.59
CA LEU A 26 19.52 10.72 3.23
C LEU A 26 18.06 10.51 3.63
N ARG A 27 17.42 11.50 4.20
CA ARG A 27 15.99 11.42 4.58
C ARG A 27 15.08 11.23 3.38
N ALA A 28 15.39 11.83 2.25
CA ALA A 28 14.63 11.67 1.02
C ALA A 28 14.83 10.29 0.36
N ILE A 29 15.95 9.62 0.62
CA ILE A 29 16.31 8.34 -0.02
C ILE A 29 15.97 7.13 0.85
N TRP A 30 16.35 7.14 2.14
CA TRP A 30 16.33 5.92 2.95
C TRP A 30 14.92 5.35 3.15
N TYR A 31 13.96 6.20 3.45
CA TYR A 31 12.61 5.77 3.78
C TYR A 31 11.87 5.16 2.57
N PRO A 32 11.74 5.85 1.44
CA PRO A 32 11.09 5.25 0.27
C PRO A 32 11.85 4.04 -0.27
N SER A 33 13.19 4.02 -0.22
CA SER A 33 13.97 2.85 -0.62
C SER A 33 13.68 1.64 0.27
N THR A 34 13.53 1.85 1.57
CA THR A 34 13.19 0.79 2.53
C THR A 34 11.79 0.24 2.26
N VAL A 35 10.80 1.12 2.10
CA VAL A 35 9.42 0.70 1.79
C VAL A 35 9.37 -0.07 0.48
N ALA A 36 9.99 0.44 -0.58
CA ALA A 36 10.03 -0.23 -1.88
C ALA A 36 10.72 -1.61 -1.79
N SER A 37 11.79 -1.74 -1.01
CA SER A 37 12.51 -3.00 -0.81
C SER A 37 11.65 -4.02 -0.06
N VAL A 38 10.96 -3.61 1.00
CA VAL A 38 10.03 -4.48 1.75
C VAL A 38 8.85 -4.89 0.87
N SER A 39 8.24 -3.96 0.16
CA SER A 39 7.19 -4.26 -0.82
C SER A 39 7.66 -5.26 -1.88
N ARG A 40 8.88 -5.11 -2.39
CA ARG A 40 9.47 -6.04 -3.36
C ARG A 40 9.63 -7.44 -2.77
N TYR A 41 10.10 -7.53 -1.54
CA TYR A 41 10.23 -8.79 -0.83
C TYR A 41 8.87 -9.48 -0.64
N CYS A 42 7.86 -8.74 -0.19
CA CYS A 42 6.50 -9.24 -0.08
C CYS A 42 5.95 -9.71 -1.43
N LYS A 43 6.18 -8.93 -2.51
CA LYS A 43 5.74 -9.30 -3.86
C LYS A 43 6.30 -10.65 -4.30
N GLU A 44 7.57 -10.92 -3.99
CA GLU A 44 8.20 -12.18 -4.35
C GLU A 44 7.58 -13.37 -3.58
N ILE A 45 7.28 -13.21 -2.29
CA ILE A 45 6.60 -14.24 -1.49
C ILE A 45 5.19 -14.52 -2.07
N ILE A 46 4.43 -13.46 -2.36
CA ILE A 46 3.08 -13.58 -2.92
C ILE A 46 3.14 -14.23 -4.30
N ARG A 47 4.09 -13.86 -5.16
CA ARG A 47 4.29 -14.48 -6.47
C ARG A 47 4.48 -15.99 -6.36
N GLN A 48 5.38 -16.43 -5.48
CA GLN A 48 5.65 -17.86 -5.25
C GLN A 48 4.42 -18.60 -4.71
N ALA A 49 3.60 -17.96 -3.90
CA ALA A 49 2.34 -18.53 -3.41
C ALA A 49 1.33 -18.69 -4.54
N LEU A 50 1.14 -17.64 -5.35
CA LEU A 50 0.24 -17.68 -6.51
C LEU A 50 0.64 -18.74 -7.54
N GLU A 51 1.93 -18.90 -7.83
CA GLU A 51 2.44 -19.93 -8.74
C GLU A 51 2.11 -21.38 -8.28
N LYS A 52 1.90 -21.56 -6.98
CA LYS A 52 1.55 -22.87 -6.41
C LYS A 52 0.05 -23.12 -6.28
N SER A 53 -0.76 -22.07 -6.18
CA SER A 53 -2.15 -22.19 -5.75
C SER A 53 -3.17 -21.50 -6.67
N ALA A 54 -2.73 -20.74 -7.66
CA ALA A 54 -3.61 -20.01 -8.57
C ALA A 54 -3.37 -20.41 -10.03
N ASP A 55 -4.35 -20.22 -10.89
CA ASP A 55 -4.26 -20.52 -12.32
C ASP A 55 -3.25 -19.62 -13.06
N ASN A 56 -3.08 -18.38 -12.57
CA ASN A 56 -2.13 -17.42 -13.10
C ASN A 56 -1.66 -16.41 -12.04
N THR A 57 -0.74 -15.53 -12.41
CA THR A 57 -0.19 -14.49 -11.52
C THR A 57 -0.60 -13.07 -11.92
N GLU A 58 -1.57 -12.91 -12.81
CA GLU A 58 -1.99 -11.60 -13.34
C GLU A 58 -2.50 -10.66 -12.26
N SER A 59 -3.13 -11.21 -11.21
CA SER A 59 -3.62 -10.44 -10.07
C SER A 59 -2.53 -9.95 -9.10
N LEU A 60 -1.27 -10.37 -9.28
CA LEU A 60 -0.16 -10.04 -8.38
C LEU A 60 -0.02 -8.55 -8.05
N PRO A 61 -0.18 -7.59 -9.01
CA PRO A 61 -0.08 -6.17 -8.71
C PRO A 61 -1.10 -5.66 -7.67
N PHE A 62 -2.19 -6.38 -7.46
CA PHE A 62 -3.28 -6.02 -6.56
C PHE A 62 -3.33 -6.84 -5.26
N ARG A 63 -2.34 -7.73 -5.02
CA ARG A 63 -2.36 -8.66 -3.88
C ARG A 63 -1.80 -8.10 -2.58
N LEU A 64 -1.32 -6.88 -2.58
CA LEU A 64 -0.94 -6.14 -1.38
C LEU A 64 -1.35 -4.67 -1.56
N HIS A 65 -2.28 -4.24 -0.73
CA HIS A 65 -2.87 -2.89 -0.78
C HIS A 65 -2.26 -1.98 0.28
N ASP A 66 -2.06 -0.71 -0.04
CA ASP A 66 -1.53 0.29 0.89
C ASP A 66 -2.67 0.97 1.66
N PHE A 67 -2.70 0.78 2.97
CA PHE A 67 -3.55 1.45 3.95
C PHE A 67 -2.72 2.25 4.97
N GLY A 68 -1.48 2.59 4.66
CA GLY A 68 -0.48 3.11 5.60
C GLY A 68 -0.68 4.55 6.05
N ALA A 69 -1.58 5.31 5.46
CA ALA A 69 -1.73 6.75 5.72
C ALA A 69 -1.97 7.06 7.22
N ARG A 70 -2.81 6.29 7.89
CA ARG A 70 -3.13 6.48 9.32
C ARG A 70 -1.97 6.18 10.26
N GLY A 71 -0.97 5.44 9.82
CA GLY A 71 0.23 5.10 10.59
C GLY A 71 1.44 6.02 10.31
N ALA A 72 1.31 6.99 9.42
CA ALA A 72 2.41 7.88 9.04
C ALA A 72 2.41 9.16 9.87
N SER A 73 3.61 9.72 10.10
CA SER A 73 3.81 10.90 10.95
C SER A 73 3.51 12.24 10.26
N SER A 74 3.42 12.25 8.93
CA SER A 74 3.15 13.46 8.14
C SER A 74 2.62 13.11 6.75
N GLN A 75 2.03 14.10 6.07
CA GLN A 75 1.59 13.94 4.67
C GLN A 75 2.77 13.62 3.73
N GLU A 76 3.94 14.19 3.97
CA GLU A 76 5.16 13.87 3.21
C GLU A 76 5.54 12.39 3.38
N THR A 77 5.46 11.87 4.61
CA THR A 77 5.72 10.46 4.89
C THR A 77 4.70 9.55 4.19
N VAL A 78 3.42 9.90 4.21
CA VAL A 78 2.38 9.19 3.43
C VAL A 78 2.74 9.19 1.95
N ALA A 79 3.02 10.35 1.38
CA ALA A 79 3.33 10.48 -0.04
C ALA A 79 4.54 9.61 -0.45
N LEU A 80 5.65 9.71 0.27
CA LEU A 80 6.86 8.95 -0.01
C LEU A 80 6.68 7.44 0.18
N GLY A 81 6.01 7.03 1.26
CA GLY A 81 5.77 5.61 1.55
C GLY A 81 4.82 4.96 0.55
N SER A 82 3.72 5.60 0.26
CA SER A 82 2.74 5.10 -0.70
C SER A 82 3.30 5.06 -2.12
N LEU A 83 4.03 6.09 -2.56
CA LEU A 83 4.75 6.07 -3.84
C LEU A 83 5.74 4.91 -3.93
N ALA A 84 6.49 4.68 -2.87
CA ALA A 84 7.46 3.59 -2.81
C ALA A 84 6.79 2.21 -2.90
N HIS A 85 5.59 2.06 -2.29
CA HIS A 85 4.77 0.86 -2.45
C HIS A 85 4.32 0.66 -3.90
N LEU A 86 3.90 1.73 -4.56
CA LEU A 86 3.45 1.70 -5.97
C LEU A 86 4.55 1.35 -6.98
N VAL A 87 5.81 1.34 -6.60
CA VAL A 87 6.89 0.77 -7.43
C VAL A 87 6.68 -0.74 -7.69
N ASN A 88 6.00 -1.43 -6.77
CA ASN A 88 5.81 -2.88 -6.83
C ASN A 88 4.36 -3.31 -7.01
N PHE A 89 3.40 -2.55 -6.50
CA PHE A 89 1.98 -2.86 -6.49
C PHE A 89 1.17 -1.72 -7.08
N ALA A 90 -0.10 -1.97 -7.38
CA ALA A 90 -0.99 -1.00 -8.01
C ALA A 90 -2.17 -0.56 -7.12
N GLY A 91 -2.21 -0.98 -5.86
CA GLY A 91 -3.31 -0.69 -4.94
C GLY A 91 -2.93 0.26 -3.81
N THR A 92 -3.67 1.34 -3.63
CA THR A 92 -3.56 2.25 -2.47
C THR A 92 -4.87 2.99 -2.22
N ASP A 93 -5.17 3.23 -0.93
CA ASP A 93 -6.23 4.16 -0.49
C ASP A 93 -5.68 5.54 -0.15
N SER A 94 -4.36 5.74 -0.28
CA SER A 94 -3.69 6.99 0.06
C SER A 94 -3.77 7.99 -1.10
N MET A 95 -4.79 8.85 -1.12
CA MET A 95 -4.95 9.90 -2.15
C MET A 95 -3.72 10.80 -2.29
N THR A 96 -2.96 10.98 -1.20
CA THR A 96 -1.70 11.73 -1.20
C THR A 96 -0.67 11.15 -2.18
N ALA A 97 -0.67 9.82 -2.38
CA ALA A 97 0.20 9.16 -3.36
C ALA A 97 -0.11 9.62 -4.79
N LEU A 98 -1.39 9.72 -5.16
CA LEU A 98 -1.82 10.16 -6.48
C LEU A 98 -1.37 11.60 -6.77
N ILE A 99 -1.51 12.48 -5.78
CA ILE A 99 -1.03 13.86 -5.87
C ILE A 99 0.49 13.90 -6.04
N ALA A 100 1.21 13.05 -5.31
CA ALA A 100 2.66 12.99 -5.35
C ALA A 100 3.19 12.40 -6.68
N THR A 101 2.52 11.40 -7.27
CA THR A 101 2.87 10.88 -8.61
C THR A 101 2.75 11.96 -9.66
N SER A 102 1.66 12.69 -9.68
CA SER A 102 1.46 13.80 -10.61
C SER A 102 2.52 14.89 -10.41
N ARG A 103 2.83 15.25 -9.17
CA ARG A 103 3.75 16.34 -8.83
C ARG A 103 5.22 16.01 -9.11
N TRP A 104 5.65 14.78 -8.79
CA TRP A 104 7.08 14.43 -8.80
C TRP A 104 7.49 13.56 -10.00
N TYR A 105 6.56 12.78 -10.56
CA TYR A 105 6.85 11.87 -11.67
C TYR A 105 6.20 12.28 -13.00
N GLN A 106 5.42 13.35 -13.02
CA GLN A 106 4.83 13.93 -14.25
C GLN A 106 4.07 12.88 -15.07
N MET A 107 3.33 11.98 -14.41
CA MET A 107 2.64 10.87 -15.08
C MET A 107 1.50 11.30 -16.02
N GLY A 108 1.21 12.59 -16.12
CA GLY A 108 0.15 13.10 -16.97
C GLY A 108 -1.23 12.59 -16.56
N ASP A 109 -1.97 12.05 -17.54
CA ASP A 109 -3.32 11.50 -17.33
C ASP A 109 -3.31 10.00 -16.97
N ASP A 110 -2.15 9.37 -16.85
CA ASP A 110 -2.04 7.96 -16.47
C ASP A 110 -2.50 7.75 -15.03
N MET A 111 -3.32 6.71 -14.82
CA MET A 111 -3.78 6.35 -13.47
C MET A 111 -2.69 5.52 -12.75
N PRO A 112 -2.04 6.08 -11.72
CA PRO A 112 -0.90 5.41 -11.07
C PRO A 112 -1.29 4.28 -10.13
N ALA A 113 -2.55 4.28 -9.65
CA ALA A 113 -3.02 3.29 -8.69
C ALA A 113 -4.53 3.17 -8.67
N PHE A 114 -5.00 2.09 -8.05
CA PHE A 114 -6.41 1.74 -7.95
C PHE A 114 -6.79 1.41 -6.52
N SER A 115 -8.08 1.48 -6.23
CA SER A 115 -8.70 0.93 -5.03
C SER A 115 -9.90 0.07 -5.40
N ILE A 116 -10.41 -0.67 -4.42
CA ILE A 116 -11.60 -1.52 -4.54
C ILE A 116 -12.59 -1.14 -3.45
N PRO A 117 -13.88 -1.48 -3.56
CA PRO A 117 -14.80 -1.38 -2.44
C PRO A 117 -14.26 -2.10 -1.22
N ALA A 118 -14.19 -1.42 -0.10
CA ALA A 118 -13.64 -1.96 1.14
C ALA A 118 -14.47 -1.53 2.35
N ALA A 119 -14.69 -2.45 3.29
CA ALA A 119 -15.31 -2.13 4.56
C ALA A 119 -14.32 -1.42 5.49
N GLU A 120 -14.84 -0.65 6.43
CA GLU A 120 -14.11 -0.03 7.52
C GLU A 120 -14.63 -0.55 8.86
N HIS A 121 -13.77 -0.66 9.87
CA HIS A 121 -14.14 -1.16 11.22
C HIS A 121 -15.38 -0.46 11.78
N SER A 122 -15.45 0.87 11.67
CA SER A 122 -16.59 1.65 12.16
C SER A 122 -17.89 1.31 11.46
N THR A 123 -17.87 1.01 10.19
CA THR A 123 -19.07 0.60 9.45
C THR A 123 -19.49 -0.82 9.78
N MET A 124 -18.54 -1.73 10.00
CA MET A 124 -18.84 -3.11 10.39
C MET A 124 -19.37 -3.17 11.83
N THR A 125 -18.74 -2.48 12.78
CA THR A 125 -19.17 -2.47 14.17
C THR A 125 -20.49 -1.73 14.43
N ALA A 126 -20.93 -0.88 13.49
CA ALA A 126 -22.26 -0.24 13.55
C ALA A 126 -23.42 -1.26 13.49
N TRP A 127 -23.19 -2.46 12.95
CA TRP A 127 -24.17 -3.55 12.95
C TRP A 127 -24.25 -4.28 14.30
N GLY A 128 -23.32 -4.02 15.22
CA GLY A 128 -23.17 -4.73 16.49
C GLY A 128 -22.58 -6.15 16.30
N ARG A 129 -22.16 -6.75 17.42
CA ARG A 129 -21.55 -8.09 17.39
C ARG A 129 -22.47 -9.15 16.80
N ASP A 130 -23.74 -9.15 17.18
CA ASP A 130 -24.73 -10.10 16.70
C ASP A 130 -25.11 -9.88 15.22
N GLY A 131 -24.80 -8.70 14.69
CA GLY A 131 -25.03 -8.33 13.28
C GLY A 131 -23.83 -8.52 12.37
N GLU A 132 -22.70 -9.06 12.83
CA GLU A 132 -21.47 -9.19 12.05
C GLU A 132 -21.69 -10.01 10.76
N THR A 133 -22.33 -11.15 10.87
CA THR A 133 -22.68 -12.00 9.71
C THR A 133 -23.54 -11.24 8.69
N ALA A 134 -24.54 -10.49 9.17
CA ALA A 134 -25.39 -9.69 8.28
C ALA A 134 -24.61 -8.56 7.59
N ALA A 135 -23.64 -7.96 8.30
CA ALA A 135 -22.74 -6.96 7.70
C ALA A 135 -21.87 -7.54 6.57
N PHE A 136 -21.38 -8.78 6.75
CA PHE A 136 -20.61 -9.47 5.72
C PHE A 136 -21.49 -9.80 4.50
N HIS A 137 -22.68 -10.32 4.71
CA HIS A 137 -23.65 -10.57 3.65
C HIS A 137 -24.00 -9.30 2.87
N ASN A 138 -24.20 -8.17 3.55
CA ASN A 138 -24.46 -6.90 2.89
C ASN A 138 -23.29 -6.49 1.97
N MET A 139 -22.03 -6.71 2.36
CA MET A 139 -20.89 -6.44 1.49
C MET A 139 -20.88 -7.34 0.25
N ILE A 140 -21.21 -8.62 0.40
CA ILE A 140 -21.35 -9.56 -0.71
C ILE A 140 -22.47 -9.12 -1.66
N GLU A 141 -23.62 -8.78 -1.13
CA GLU A 141 -24.79 -8.37 -1.94
C GLU A 141 -24.53 -7.07 -2.72
N GLN A 142 -23.85 -6.10 -2.10
CA GLN A 142 -23.61 -4.79 -2.72
C GLN A 142 -22.44 -4.81 -3.71
N PHE A 143 -21.39 -5.55 -3.43
CA PHE A 143 -20.12 -5.47 -4.17
C PHE A 143 -19.65 -6.79 -4.76
N GLY A 144 -20.28 -7.91 -4.41
CA GLY A 144 -19.99 -9.23 -4.97
C GLY A 144 -20.44 -9.36 -6.42
N GLY A 145 -19.92 -10.36 -7.11
CA GLY A 145 -20.25 -10.72 -8.49
C GLY A 145 -19.07 -11.31 -9.22
N GLU A 146 -19.34 -11.86 -10.39
CA GLU A 146 -18.32 -12.43 -11.26
C GLU A 146 -17.31 -11.34 -11.64
N ASP A 147 -16.03 -11.63 -11.53
CA ASP A 147 -14.90 -10.71 -11.81
C ASP A 147 -14.84 -9.43 -10.96
N LYS A 148 -15.56 -9.36 -9.84
CA LYS A 148 -15.50 -8.25 -8.90
C LYS A 148 -14.62 -8.57 -7.70
N ALA A 149 -13.82 -7.60 -7.27
CA ALA A 149 -13.02 -7.67 -6.06
C ALA A 149 -13.53 -6.66 -5.04
N PHE A 150 -13.65 -7.08 -3.78
CA PHE A 150 -13.94 -6.22 -2.64
C PHE A 150 -13.24 -6.77 -1.40
N SER A 151 -13.12 -5.95 -0.37
CA SER A 151 -12.45 -6.30 0.88
C SER A 151 -13.38 -6.09 2.07
N VAL A 152 -13.38 -7.05 2.99
CA VAL A 152 -14.21 -7.00 4.19
C VAL A 152 -13.35 -7.12 5.43
N VAL A 153 -13.46 -6.13 6.32
CA VAL A 153 -12.84 -6.16 7.64
C VAL A 153 -13.51 -7.25 8.47
N SER A 154 -12.72 -8.24 8.87
CA SER A 154 -13.22 -9.44 9.56
C SER A 154 -12.64 -9.62 10.99
N ASP A 155 -11.85 -8.66 11.47
CA ASP A 155 -11.19 -8.69 12.78
C ASP A 155 -11.83 -7.74 13.80
N SER A 156 -13.07 -7.29 13.53
CA SER A 156 -13.77 -6.36 14.43
C SER A 156 -14.03 -6.96 15.82
N TYR A 157 -14.26 -8.26 15.91
CA TYR A 157 -14.59 -8.96 17.17
C TYR A 157 -13.73 -10.19 17.40
N ASP A 158 -13.76 -11.15 16.48
CA ASP A 158 -13.00 -12.41 16.57
C ASP A 158 -12.68 -12.89 15.15
N LEU A 159 -11.44 -12.62 14.71
CA LEU A 159 -10.99 -12.97 13.37
C LEU A 159 -11.08 -14.47 13.09
N TRP A 160 -10.73 -15.30 14.07
CA TRP A 160 -10.72 -16.75 13.87
C TRP A 160 -12.14 -17.29 13.72
N ASN A 161 -13.06 -16.81 14.55
CA ASN A 161 -14.49 -17.13 14.39
C ASN A 161 -15.03 -16.64 13.04
N ALA A 162 -14.64 -15.45 12.60
CA ALA A 162 -15.07 -14.93 11.29
C ALA A 162 -14.58 -15.85 10.14
N ILE A 163 -13.31 -16.30 10.18
CA ILE A 163 -12.75 -17.16 9.14
C ILE A 163 -13.35 -18.56 9.18
N ASP A 164 -13.41 -19.18 10.37
CA ASP A 164 -13.76 -20.58 10.50
C ASP A 164 -15.25 -20.85 10.43
N ASN A 165 -16.09 -19.90 10.89
CA ASN A 165 -17.53 -20.14 11.07
C ASN A 165 -18.46 -19.20 10.28
N ILE A 166 -17.96 -18.03 9.81
CA ILE A 166 -18.80 -17.11 9.04
C ILE A 166 -18.45 -17.14 7.55
N TRP A 167 -17.15 -17.14 7.21
CA TRP A 167 -16.69 -17.23 5.81
C TRP A 167 -16.55 -18.67 5.32
N GLY A 168 -16.42 -19.63 6.24
CA GLY A 168 -16.14 -21.04 5.94
C GLY A 168 -17.38 -21.91 5.66
N ASP A 169 -18.61 -21.39 5.79
CA ASP A 169 -19.88 -22.15 5.57
C ASP A 169 -20.42 -21.98 4.16
#